data_7c1df58fda94b91ccbdcced294217a08
#
_entry.id   7c1df58fda94b91ccbdcced294217a08
#
_cell.length_a   1.000
_cell.length_b   1.000
_cell.length_c   1.000
_cell.angle_alpha   90.00
_cell.angle_beta   90.00
_cell.angle_gamma   90.00
#
_symmetry.space_group_name_H-M   'P 1'
#
loop_
_entity.id
_entity.type
_entity.pdbx_description
1 polymer ?
#
loop_
_entity_poly.entity_id
_entity_poly.type
_entity_poly.pdbx_seq_one_letter_code
_entity_poly.pdbx_strand_id
1 'polypeptide(L)'
;MIEPSRIRSLLLSLLISLAALSQGSDSLIVQQMREEGVKFSHNNSVVLLTTGQEKFDDMFAAIDRARSSVHLEYFNFRNDSIADCLFDLLAKKASEGVKVRALFDGFGNDSNNRPLKKKHLRALRERGIEIYEFDPVQFPWVNHVFHRDHRKIVVIDGNVAYTGGMNVADYYIKGTEVVGSWRDMHCRIEGQEVNTLQAIFIKIWNKVTRQNVHGAEYYRGNDSLDYFDNLKPDTCKSAGNKMVGIINREPRTSNKIIRSFYTKAINASKDSIKLINPYLTLNRTLKKALRNAVKRGVKVEVMVSTHSDIPLTPDCVFYNVHKLMKQGVIVWMYQPGFHHTKVIMVDGKFCTVGSANLNARSLRFDYEENAIIVDKETTLQLSNLFDKDKADSFRLTSETWNKFRTPCQKFVGWFAHLLAPWL
;
A
#
# COMPACT_ATOMS: atom_id res chain seq x y z
N MET A 1 1.04 46.47 29.16
CA MET A 1 0.69 45.26 29.93
C MET A 1 0.10 44.24 28.96
N ILE A 2 0.68 43.02 28.86
CA ILE A 2 0.15 41.96 27.98
C ILE A 2 -1.07 41.39 28.69
N GLU A 3 -2.19 41.25 27.98
CA GLU A 3 -3.44 40.71 28.52
C GLU A 3 -3.24 39.29 29.09
N PRO A 4 -3.76 39.01 30.31
CA PRO A 4 -3.62 37.69 30.95
C PRO A 4 -4.14 36.52 30.08
N SER A 5 -5.11 36.78 29.21
CA SER A 5 -5.66 35.82 28.20
C SER A 5 -4.62 35.42 27.17
N ARG A 6 -3.78 36.33 26.69
CA ARG A 6 -2.69 36.03 25.72
C ARG A 6 -1.56 35.26 26.35
N ILE A 7 -1.22 35.55 27.63
CA ILE A 7 -0.20 34.80 28.38
C ILE A 7 -0.68 33.35 28.59
N ARG A 8 -1.95 33.14 28.97
CA ARG A 8 -2.55 31.80 29.10
C ARG A 8 -2.55 31.03 27.77
N SER A 9 -2.90 31.68 26.66
CA SER A 9 -2.87 31.07 25.34
C SER A 9 -1.45 30.68 24.90
N LEU A 10 -0.45 31.52 25.15
CA LEU A 10 0.97 31.25 24.89
C LEU A 10 1.51 30.11 25.76
N LEU A 11 1.18 30.09 27.06
CA LEU A 11 1.57 29.00 27.96
C LEU A 11 0.91 27.68 27.58
N LEU A 12 -0.37 27.71 27.19
CA LEU A 12 -1.08 26.51 26.72
C LEU A 12 -0.47 25.98 25.41
N SER A 13 -0.14 26.87 24.46
CA SER A 13 0.53 26.47 23.22
C SER A 13 1.95 25.94 23.46
N LEU A 14 2.67 26.50 24.45
CA LEU A 14 4.00 26.02 24.84
C LEU A 14 3.93 24.66 25.55
N LEU A 15 2.95 24.43 26.41
CA LEU A 15 2.70 23.15 27.08
C LEU A 15 2.29 22.05 26.05
N ILE A 16 1.44 22.39 25.09
CA ILE A 16 1.06 21.47 24.00
C ILE A 16 2.27 21.15 23.13
N SER A 17 3.13 22.12 22.83
CA SER A 17 4.35 21.90 22.05
C SER A 17 5.39 21.07 22.82
N LEU A 18 5.54 21.26 24.13
CA LEU A 18 6.41 20.47 25.00
C LEU A 18 5.90 19.04 25.17
N ALA A 19 4.59 18.84 25.32
CA ALA A 19 3.97 17.51 25.35
C ALA A 19 4.17 16.77 24.03
N ALA A 20 4.02 17.44 22.89
CA ALA A 20 4.29 16.87 21.57
C ALA A 20 5.78 16.51 21.38
N LEU A 21 6.71 17.29 21.97
CA LEU A 21 8.15 17.00 21.94
C LEU A 21 8.53 15.77 22.78
N SER A 22 7.80 15.48 23.87
CA SER A 22 8.01 14.30 24.70
C SER A 22 7.35 13.04 24.15
N GLN A 23 6.33 13.18 23.31
CA GLN A 23 5.57 12.07 22.73
C GLN A 23 6.40 11.28 21.70
N GLY A 24 6.31 9.95 21.71
CA GLY A 24 6.94 9.09 20.70
C GLY A 24 6.35 9.31 19.31
N SER A 25 7.11 9.03 18.26
CA SER A 25 6.63 9.16 16.89
C SER A 25 5.44 8.24 16.59
N ASP A 26 5.38 7.06 17.22
CA ASP A 26 4.29 6.11 17.18
C ASP A 26 2.98 6.66 17.78
N SER A 27 3.02 7.19 18.99
CA SER A 27 1.85 7.79 19.62
C SER A 27 1.37 9.03 18.86
N LEU A 28 2.30 9.86 18.40
CA LEU A 28 1.99 11.07 17.65
C LEU A 28 1.31 10.75 16.31
N ILE A 29 1.81 9.77 15.54
CA ILE A 29 1.19 9.40 14.26
C ILE A 29 -0.20 8.81 14.48
N VAL A 30 -0.41 7.97 15.49
CA VAL A 30 -1.73 7.42 15.83
C VAL A 30 -2.72 8.53 16.15
N GLN A 31 -2.33 9.46 17.02
CA GLN A 31 -3.17 10.61 17.36
C GLN A 31 -3.56 11.41 16.12
N GLN A 32 -2.56 11.81 15.32
CA GLN A 32 -2.76 12.65 14.14
C GLN A 32 -3.61 11.96 13.05
N MET A 33 -3.55 10.64 12.94
CA MET A 33 -4.35 9.90 11.98
C MET A 33 -5.77 9.64 12.49
N ARG A 34 -5.96 9.47 13.81
CA ARG A 34 -7.30 9.45 14.42
C ARG A 34 -8.06 10.76 14.20
N GLU A 35 -7.36 11.90 14.27
CA GLU A 35 -7.93 13.22 13.94
C GLU A 35 -8.40 13.32 12.47
N GLU A 36 -7.84 12.50 11.58
CA GLU A 36 -8.28 12.37 10.17
C GLU A 36 -9.29 11.22 9.95
N GLY A 37 -9.81 10.63 11.03
CA GLY A 37 -10.84 9.60 10.97
C GLY A 37 -10.31 8.18 10.79
N VAL A 38 -9.00 7.95 10.86
CA VAL A 38 -8.45 6.59 10.83
C VAL A 38 -8.68 5.91 12.17
N LYS A 39 -9.26 4.74 12.12
CA LYS A 39 -9.47 3.90 13.31
C LYS A 39 -8.24 3.02 13.52
N PHE A 40 -7.92 2.74 14.78
CA PHE A 40 -6.84 1.85 15.18
C PHE A 40 -7.35 0.89 16.24
N SER A 41 -7.13 -0.39 16.06
CA SER A 41 -7.40 -1.44 17.01
C SER A 41 -6.12 -2.14 17.49
N HIS A 42 -6.15 -2.76 18.68
CA HIS A 42 -4.97 -3.32 19.36
C HIS A 42 -4.90 -4.85 19.34
N ASN A 43 -5.92 -5.52 18.82
CA ASN A 43 -6.08 -6.97 18.92
C ASN A 43 -5.77 -7.71 17.61
N ASN A 44 -4.82 -7.18 16.81
CA ASN A 44 -4.50 -7.78 15.53
C ASN A 44 -3.21 -8.61 15.58
N SER A 45 -3.18 -9.64 14.75
CA SER A 45 -1.96 -10.33 14.30
C SER A 45 -1.58 -9.83 12.90
N VAL A 46 -0.30 -9.69 12.66
CA VAL A 46 0.24 -9.32 11.34
C VAL A 46 1.41 -10.23 11.00
N VAL A 47 1.33 -10.89 9.85
CA VAL A 47 2.40 -11.71 9.28
C VAL A 47 2.86 -11.05 7.98
N LEU A 48 4.15 -10.74 7.88
CA LEU A 48 4.75 -10.23 6.66
C LEU A 48 4.98 -11.36 5.66
N LEU A 49 4.61 -11.14 4.42
CA LEU A 49 4.79 -12.06 3.29
C LEU A 49 5.73 -11.36 2.29
N THR A 50 6.97 -11.81 2.29
CA THR A 50 8.10 -11.08 1.70
C THR A 50 8.44 -11.51 0.29
N THR A 51 7.82 -12.60 -0.16
CA THR A 51 7.96 -13.16 -1.52
C THR A 51 6.60 -13.53 -2.11
N GLY A 52 6.53 -13.63 -3.44
CA GLY A 52 5.32 -14.11 -4.11
C GLY A 52 4.96 -15.53 -3.70
N GLN A 53 5.96 -16.40 -3.52
CA GLN A 53 5.75 -17.78 -3.09
C GLN A 53 5.07 -17.82 -1.71
N GLU A 54 5.65 -17.14 -0.70
CA GLU A 54 5.05 -17.06 0.64
C GLU A 54 3.62 -16.54 0.60
N LYS A 55 3.38 -15.48 -0.17
CA LYS A 55 2.05 -14.87 -0.29
C LYS A 55 1.03 -15.82 -0.89
N PHE A 56 1.37 -16.52 -1.97
CA PHE A 56 0.41 -17.41 -2.63
C PHE A 56 0.19 -18.69 -1.83
N ASP A 57 1.22 -19.28 -1.24
CA ASP A 57 1.10 -20.48 -0.41
C ASP A 57 0.21 -20.22 0.81
N ASP A 58 0.46 -19.13 1.53
CA ASP A 58 -0.31 -18.76 2.72
C ASP A 58 -1.78 -18.41 2.36
N MET A 59 -1.99 -17.61 1.31
CA MET A 59 -3.31 -17.20 0.86
C MET A 59 -4.13 -18.36 0.32
N PHE A 60 -3.53 -19.26 -0.46
CA PHE A 60 -4.25 -20.41 -1.01
C PHE A 60 -4.63 -21.39 0.11
N ALA A 61 -3.73 -21.63 1.07
CA ALA A 61 -4.05 -22.43 2.25
C ALA A 61 -5.19 -21.83 3.09
N ALA A 62 -5.26 -20.50 3.19
CA ALA A 62 -6.37 -19.82 3.87
C ALA A 62 -7.69 -19.93 3.09
N ILE A 63 -7.66 -19.74 1.75
CA ILE A 63 -8.83 -19.90 0.88
C ILE A 63 -9.36 -21.35 0.91
N ASP A 64 -8.48 -22.36 0.91
CA ASP A 64 -8.91 -23.77 0.97
C ASP A 64 -9.69 -24.08 2.26
N ARG A 65 -9.37 -23.39 3.34
CA ARG A 65 -10.10 -23.51 4.63
C ARG A 65 -11.36 -22.66 4.73
N ALA A 66 -11.66 -21.81 3.75
CA ALA A 66 -12.83 -20.93 3.77
C ALA A 66 -14.15 -21.71 3.87
N ARG A 67 -15.11 -21.17 4.63
CA ARG A 67 -16.41 -21.81 4.89
C ARG A 67 -17.62 -20.97 4.51
N SER A 68 -17.49 -19.66 4.46
CA SER A 68 -18.61 -18.75 4.22
C SER A 68 -18.39 -17.82 3.02
N SER A 69 -17.26 -17.11 2.98
CA SER A 69 -17.01 -16.12 1.92
C SER A 69 -15.53 -15.95 1.61
N VAL A 70 -15.24 -15.67 0.33
CA VAL A 70 -13.92 -15.23 -0.15
C VAL A 70 -14.14 -14.02 -1.06
N HIS A 71 -13.65 -12.87 -0.62
CA HIS A 71 -13.75 -11.60 -1.33
C HIS A 71 -12.36 -11.15 -1.80
N LEU A 72 -12.21 -10.82 -3.08
CA LEU A 72 -10.95 -10.43 -3.69
C LEU A 72 -11.10 -9.12 -4.46
N GLU A 73 -10.19 -8.18 -4.23
CA GLU A 73 -10.07 -6.91 -4.95
C GLU A 73 -8.63 -6.73 -5.38
N TYR A 74 -8.39 -6.64 -6.69
CA TYR A 74 -7.06 -6.52 -7.25
C TYR A 74 -7.01 -5.49 -8.38
N PHE A 75 -5.85 -4.90 -8.61
CA PHE A 75 -5.62 -4.08 -9.80
C PHE A 75 -5.65 -4.95 -11.07
N ASN A 76 -5.04 -6.15 -11.03
CA ASN A 76 -5.20 -7.13 -12.10
C ASN A 76 -5.10 -8.58 -11.60
N PHE A 77 -5.76 -9.46 -12.34
CA PHE A 77 -5.50 -10.88 -12.39
C PHE A 77 -4.85 -11.16 -13.74
N ARG A 78 -3.61 -11.58 -13.75
CA ARG A 78 -2.95 -11.95 -15.00
C ARG A 78 -3.38 -13.34 -15.41
N ASN A 79 -3.71 -13.53 -16.68
CA ASN A 79 -4.10 -14.85 -17.22
C ASN A 79 -2.87 -15.75 -17.37
N ASP A 80 -2.41 -16.34 -16.25
CA ASP A 80 -1.21 -17.16 -16.13
C ASP A 80 -1.40 -18.27 -15.06
N SER A 81 -0.37 -19.11 -14.87
CA SER A 81 -0.52 -20.33 -14.08
C SER A 81 -0.92 -20.10 -12.62
N ILE A 82 -0.45 -19.04 -11.97
CA ILE A 82 -0.85 -18.77 -10.59
C ILE A 82 -2.31 -18.30 -10.49
N ALA A 83 -2.78 -17.53 -11.47
CA ALA A 83 -4.18 -17.13 -11.54
C ALA A 83 -5.09 -18.33 -11.86
N ASP A 84 -4.67 -19.25 -12.74
CA ASP A 84 -5.42 -20.48 -13.01
C ASP A 84 -5.56 -21.32 -11.74
N CYS A 85 -4.47 -21.53 -10.97
CA CYS A 85 -4.50 -22.22 -9.68
C CYS A 85 -5.46 -21.55 -8.68
N LEU A 86 -5.43 -20.20 -8.61
CA LEU A 86 -6.36 -19.45 -7.76
C LEU A 86 -7.81 -19.67 -8.20
N PHE A 87 -8.11 -19.52 -9.49
CA PHE A 87 -9.48 -19.66 -9.99
C PHE A 87 -10.01 -21.08 -9.86
N ASP A 88 -9.16 -22.10 -9.99
CA ASP A 88 -9.56 -23.49 -9.73
C ASP A 88 -9.93 -23.71 -8.27
N LEU A 89 -9.13 -23.17 -7.34
CA LEU A 89 -9.42 -23.21 -5.91
C LEU A 89 -10.71 -22.44 -5.57
N LEU A 90 -10.90 -21.25 -6.14
CA LEU A 90 -12.11 -20.44 -5.93
C LEU A 90 -13.37 -21.15 -6.47
N ALA A 91 -13.28 -21.80 -7.62
CA ALA A 91 -14.39 -22.57 -8.19
C ALA A 91 -14.74 -23.80 -7.34
N LYS A 92 -13.72 -24.50 -6.80
CA LYS A 92 -13.92 -25.57 -5.82
C LYS A 92 -14.70 -25.03 -4.60
N LYS A 93 -14.25 -23.91 -4.02
CA LYS A 93 -14.92 -23.29 -2.87
C LYS A 93 -16.35 -22.85 -3.19
N ALA A 94 -16.59 -22.27 -4.37
CA ALA A 94 -17.95 -21.93 -4.83
C ALA A 94 -18.86 -23.15 -4.92
N SER A 95 -18.35 -24.30 -5.44
CA SER A 95 -19.12 -25.57 -5.48
C SER A 95 -19.41 -26.15 -4.08
N GLU A 96 -18.61 -25.79 -3.09
CA GLU A 96 -18.83 -26.12 -1.67
C GLU A 96 -19.82 -25.17 -0.97
N GLY A 97 -20.36 -24.16 -1.69
CA GLY A 97 -21.34 -23.19 -1.18
C GLY A 97 -20.72 -21.89 -0.60
N VAL A 98 -19.40 -21.73 -0.67
CA VAL A 98 -18.73 -20.49 -0.25
C VAL A 98 -19.08 -19.35 -1.22
N LYS A 99 -19.38 -18.17 -0.71
CA LYS A 99 -19.67 -16.95 -1.51
C LYS A 99 -18.37 -16.36 -2.03
N VAL A 100 -18.06 -16.59 -3.30
CA VAL A 100 -16.83 -16.10 -3.94
C VAL A 100 -17.11 -14.88 -4.78
N ARG A 101 -16.52 -13.73 -4.41
CA ARG A 101 -16.66 -12.44 -5.11
C ARG A 101 -15.31 -11.86 -5.43
N ALA A 102 -15.08 -11.48 -6.69
CA ALA A 102 -13.83 -10.93 -7.17
C ALA A 102 -14.05 -9.63 -7.97
N LEU A 103 -13.27 -8.61 -7.67
CA LEU A 103 -13.18 -7.35 -8.42
C LEU A 103 -11.77 -7.19 -8.98
N PHE A 104 -11.66 -6.63 -10.17
CA PHE A 104 -10.39 -6.18 -10.73
C PHE A 104 -10.57 -4.90 -11.55
N ASP A 105 -9.51 -4.12 -11.66
CA ASP A 105 -9.54 -2.85 -12.39
C ASP A 105 -9.47 -3.08 -13.90
N GLY A 106 -10.34 -2.41 -14.67
CA GLY A 106 -10.40 -2.57 -16.11
C GLY A 106 -9.14 -2.09 -16.82
N PHE A 107 -8.59 -0.93 -16.43
CA PHE A 107 -7.32 -0.45 -16.98
C PHE A 107 -6.14 -1.33 -16.56
N GLY A 108 -6.13 -1.79 -15.29
CA GLY A 108 -5.13 -2.73 -14.79
C GLY A 108 -5.11 -4.04 -15.56
N ASN A 109 -6.30 -4.54 -15.92
CA ASN A 109 -6.44 -5.72 -16.75
C ASN A 109 -5.93 -5.49 -18.18
N ASP A 110 -6.40 -4.42 -18.83
CA ASP A 110 -6.09 -4.15 -20.24
C ASP A 110 -4.64 -3.75 -20.48
N SER A 111 -4.00 -3.15 -19.48
CA SER A 111 -2.59 -2.74 -19.56
C SER A 111 -1.59 -3.89 -19.37
N ASN A 112 -2.04 -5.07 -18.91
CA ASN A 112 -1.14 -6.21 -18.79
C ASN A 112 -1.09 -7.04 -20.10
N ASN A 113 0.02 -7.74 -20.33
CA ASN A 113 0.25 -8.49 -21.57
C ASN A 113 -0.51 -9.83 -21.65
N ARG A 114 -1.22 -10.24 -20.59
CA ARG A 114 -2.09 -11.44 -20.53
C ARG A 114 -3.41 -11.13 -19.83
N PRO A 115 -4.28 -10.27 -20.43
CA PRO A 115 -5.52 -9.85 -19.78
C PRO A 115 -6.56 -10.97 -19.72
N LEU A 116 -7.41 -10.92 -18.70
CA LEU A 116 -8.64 -11.69 -18.71
C LEU A 116 -9.59 -11.11 -19.76
N LYS A 117 -10.01 -11.95 -20.72
CA LYS A 117 -10.95 -11.56 -21.77
C LYS A 117 -12.38 -11.95 -21.38
N LYS A 118 -13.38 -11.40 -22.05
CA LYS A 118 -14.82 -11.69 -21.81
C LYS A 118 -15.15 -13.19 -21.77
N LYS A 119 -14.49 -14.02 -22.62
CA LYS A 119 -14.66 -15.48 -22.61
C LYS A 119 -14.18 -16.12 -21.30
N HIS A 120 -13.05 -15.63 -20.72
CA HIS A 120 -12.52 -16.12 -19.45
C HIS A 120 -13.47 -15.74 -18.30
N LEU A 121 -13.96 -14.50 -18.27
CA LEU A 121 -14.92 -14.05 -17.26
C LEU A 121 -16.22 -14.84 -17.29
N ARG A 122 -16.71 -15.20 -18.50
CA ARG A 122 -17.90 -16.05 -18.66
C ARG A 122 -17.66 -17.43 -18.04
N ALA A 123 -16.55 -18.08 -18.41
CA ALA A 123 -16.21 -19.40 -17.89
C ALA A 123 -16.06 -19.41 -16.36
N LEU A 124 -15.47 -18.36 -15.78
CA LEU A 124 -15.35 -18.21 -14.31
C LEU A 124 -16.71 -18.08 -13.63
N ARG A 125 -17.63 -17.30 -14.22
CA ARG A 125 -19.00 -17.14 -13.70
C ARG A 125 -19.79 -18.45 -13.78
N GLU A 126 -19.64 -19.22 -14.86
CA GLU A 126 -20.26 -20.55 -15.03
C GLU A 126 -19.77 -21.54 -13.95
N ARG A 127 -18.57 -21.30 -13.39
CA ARG A 127 -18.00 -22.08 -12.28
C ARG A 127 -18.37 -21.52 -10.90
N GLY A 128 -19.32 -20.57 -10.81
CA GLY A 128 -19.84 -20.01 -9.54
C GLY A 128 -19.04 -18.87 -8.95
N ILE A 129 -18.06 -18.31 -9.67
CA ILE A 129 -17.29 -17.14 -9.20
C ILE A 129 -17.99 -15.87 -9.66
N GLU A 130 -18.47 -15.05 -8.73
CA GLU A 130 -18.97 -13.71 -9.04
C GLU A 130 -17.77 -12.78 -9.31
N ILE A 131 -17.42 -12.59 -10.59
CA ILE A 131 -16.27 -11.75 -10.99
C ILE A 131 -16.73 -10.58 -11.86
N TYR A 132 -16.29 -9.36 -11.47
CA TYR A 132 -16.66 -8.11 -12.15
C TYR A 132 -15.44 -7.21 -12.34
N GLU A 133 -15.56 -6.33 -13.33
CA GLU A 133 -14.56 -5.36 -13.73
C GLU A 133 -14.92 -3.97 -13.21
N PHE A 134 -13.99 -3.35 -12.49
CA PHE A 134 -14.13 -1.98 -12.03
C PHE A 134 -13.80 -1.02 -13.19
N ASP A 135 -14.76 -0.18 -13.55
CA ASP A 135 -14.64 0.93 -14.50
C ASP A 135 -13.89 0.55 -15.79
N PRO A 136 -14.43 -0.39 -16.61
CA PRO A 136 -13.80 -0.85 -17.84
C PRO A 136 -13.55 0.33 -18.78
N VAL A 137 -12.37 0.37 -19.39
CA VAL A 137 -12.00 1.41 -20.36
C VAL A 137 -12.77 1.17 -21.66
N GLN A 138 -13.61 2.12 -22.05
CA GLN A 138 -14.43 2.04 -23.27
C GLN A 138 -14.15 3.23 -24.20
N PHE A 139 -13.80 2.93 -25.46
CA PHE A 139 -13.71 3.97 -26.48
C PHE A 139 -15.11 4.58 -26.75
N PRO A 140 -15.23 5.92 -26.87
CA PRO A 140 -14.18 6.96 -26.94
C PRO A 140 -13.83 7.61 -25.57
N TRP A 141 -14.27 7.05 -24.45
CA TRP A 141 -14.21 7.65 -23.11
C TRP A 141 -12.84 7.46 -22.44
N VAL A 142 -11.79 8.07 -23.00
CA VAL A 142 -10.43 8.05 -22.45
C VAL A 142 -10.29 8.74 -21.09
N ASN A 143 -11.31 9.48 -20.64
CA ASN A 143 -11.35 10.09 -19.30
C ASN A 143 -11.41 9.07 -18.15
N HIS A 144 -11.78 7.82 -18.43
CA HIS A 144 -11.76 6.70 -17.47
C HIS A 144 -10.36 6.15 -17.16
N VAL A 145 -9.29 6.73 -17.71
CA VAL A 145 -7.90 6.35 -17.37
C VAL A 145 -7.51 6.77 -15.95
N PHE A 146 -8.20 7.77 -15.36
CA PHE A 146 -7.99 8.22 -14.00
C PHE A 146 -8.94 7.53 -13.01
N HIS A 147 -8.59 7.58 -11.71
CA HIS A 147 -9.38 7.00 -10.62
C HIS A 147 -9.46 5.47 -10.65
N ARG A 148 -8.33 4.84 -10.96
CA ARG A 148 -8.21 3.38 -11.02
C ARG A 148 -8.19 2.76 -9.62
N ASP A 149 -8.68 1.54 -9.52
CA ASP A 149 -8.63 0.77 -8.27
C ASP A 149 -7.32 0.00 -8.18
N HIS A 150 -6.37 0.61 -7.45
CA HIS A 150 -5.04 0.03 -7.29
C HIS A 150 -4.87 -0.75 -5.98
N ARG A 151 -5.95 -0.97 -5.23
CA ARG A 151 -5.93 -1.76 -4.00
C ARG A 151 -5.74 -3.26 -4.28
N LYS A 152 -5.25 -3.97 -3.26
CA LYS A 152 -5.08 -5.41 -3.27
C LYS A 152 -5.58 -5.94 -1.94
N ILE A 153 -6.84 -6.35 -1.91
CA ILE A 153 -7.52 -6.79 -0.70
C ILE A 153 -8.07 -8.20 -0.94
N VAL A 154 -7.80 -9.11 -0.01
CA VAL A 154 -8.50 -10.38 0.10
C VAL A 154 -9.06 -10.49 1.49
N VAL A 155 -10.33 -10.86 1.63
CA VAL A 155 -10.95 -11.16 2.92
C VAL A 155 -11.60 -12.54 2.87
N ILE A 156 -11.29 -13.36 3.85
CA ILE A 156 -11.74 -14.75 3.95
C ILE A 156 -12.55 -14.90 5.25
N ASP A 157 -13.81 -15.28 5.11
CA ASP A 157 -14.77 -15.53 6.21
C ASP A 157 -14.88 -14.36 7.21
N GLY A 158 -14.53 -13.13 6.81
CA GLY A 158 -14.46 -11.97 7.69
C GLY A 158 -13.39 -12.07 8.80
N ASN A 159 -12.50 -13.07 8.76
CA ASN A 159 -11.56 -13.37 9.84
C ASN A 159 -10.10 -13.17 9.47
N VAL A 160 -9.75 -13.40 8.21
CA VAL A 160 -8.39 -13.26 7.68
C VAL A 160 -8.42 -12.30 6.52
N ALA A 161 -7.50 -11.35 6.49
CA ALA A 161 -7.35 -10.45 5.36
C ALA A 161 -5.90 -10.40 4.87
N TYR A 162 -5.74 -10.10 3.58
CA TYR A 162 -4.45 -9.86 2.92
C TYR A 162 -4.47 -8.50 2.27
N THR A 163 -3.36 -7.76 2.39
CA THR A 163 -3.15 -6.49 1.69
C THR A 163 -1.66 -6.23 1.44
N GLY A 164 -1.35 -5.39 0.45
CA GLY A 164 0.03 -5.06 0.10
C GLY A 164 0.23 -4.67 -1.36
N GLY A 165 1.44 -4.86 -1.88
CA GLY A 165 1.81 -4.44 -3.24
C GLY A 165 1.52 -5.47 -4.34
N MET A 166 1.40 -6.76 -4.02
CA MET A 166 1.37 -7.86 -4.99
C MET A 166 -0.02 -8.06 -5.60
N ASN A 167 -0.09 -8.09 -6.92
CA ASN A 167 -1.25 -8.61 -7.68
C ASN A 167 -1.24 -10.15 -7.75
N VAL A 168 -2.05 -10.72 -8.64
CA VAL A 168 -2.05 -12.15 -8.93
C VAL A 168 -1.38 -12.39 -10.28
N ALA A 169 -0.10 -12.77 -10.23
CA ALA A 169 0.70 -13.04 -11.43
C ALA A 169 1.94 -13.89 -11.13
N ASP A 170 2.34 -14.72 -12.07
CA ASP A 170 3.52 -15.60 -12.01
C ASP A 170 4.81 -14.84 -11.74
N TYR A 171 4.94 -13.60 -12.22
CA TYR A 171 6.19 -12.84 -12.11
C TYR A 171 6.55 -12.47 -10.67
N TYR A 172 5.63 -12.49 -9.72
CA TYR A 172 5.96 -12.33 -8.30
C TYR A 172 6.78 -13.50 -7.74
N ILE A 173 6.71 -14.67 -8.40
CA ILE A 173 7.48 -15.87 -8.05
C ILE A 173 8.71 -16.02 -8.96
N LYS A 174 8.50 -15.94 -10.27
CA LYS A 174 9.50 -16.28 -11.29
C LYS A 174 10.29 -15.08 -11.81
N GLY A 175 9.87 -13.84 -11.49
CA GLY A 175 10.42 -12.64 -12.14
C GLY A 175 9.97 -12.51 -13.59
N THR A 176 10.67 -11.65 -14.34
CA THR A 176 10.49 -11.48 -15.81
C THR A 176 11.85 -11.39 -16.48
N GLU A 177 11.90 -11.67 -17.79
CA GLU A 177 13.12 -11.51 -18.60
C GLU A 177 13.61 -10.05 -18.64
N VAL A 178 12.69 -9.09 -18.55
CA VAL A 178 13.00 -7.65 -18.67
C VAL A 178 13.62 -7.09 -17.39
N VAL A 179 13.08 -7.45 -16.23
CA VAL A 179 13.49 -6.83 -14.96
C VAL A 179 14.19 -7.80 -14.00
N GLY A 180 14.34 -9.06 -14.36
CA GLY A 180 14.89 -10.09 -13.50
C GLY A 180 13.92 -10.50 -12.38
N SER A 181 14.43 -10.66 -11.17
CA SER A 181 13.62 -11.00 -9.99
C SER A 181 12.63 -9.87 -9.67
N TRP A 182 11.45 -10.27 -9.17
CA TRP A 182 10.42 -9.33 -8.72
C TRP A 182 10.23 -9.43 -7.22
N ARG A 183 10.59 -8.38 -6.50
CA ARG A 183 10.48 -8.29 -5.06
C ARG A 183 9.34 -7.34 -4.67
N ASP A 184 8.43 -7.81 -3.83
CA ASP A 184 7.34 -6.97 -3.31
C ASP A 184 6.98 -7.42 -1.89
N MET A 185 6.07 -6.70 -1.23
CA MET A 185 5.64 -6.93 0.14
C MET A 185 4.13 -7.08 0.21
N HIS A 186 3.68 -8.06 0.98
CA HIS A 186 2.29 -8.27 1.36
C HIS A 186 2.21 -8.55 2.85
N CYS A 187 1.02 -8.47 3.45
CA CYS A 187 0.81 -8.95 4.80
C CYS A 187 -0.53 -9.66 4.94
N ARG A 188 -0.57 -10.66 5.82
CA ARG A 188 -1.78 -11.23 6.36
C ARG A 188 -2.11 -10.52 7.67
N ILE A 189 -3.37 -10.16 7.83
CA ILE A 189 -3.93 -9.52 9.03
C ILE A 189 -5.06 -10.38 9.56
N GLU A 190 -5.05 -10.66 10.85
CA GLU A 190 -6.17 -11.24 11.59
C GLU A 190 -6.50 -10.31 12.75
N GLY A 191 -7.76 -10.15 13.08
CA GLY A 191 -8.21 -9.24 14.13
C GLY A 191 -9.23 -8.22 13.63
N GLN A 192 -9.45 -7.18 14.41
CA GLN A 192 -10.53 -6.22 14.16
C GLN A 192 -10.36 -5.44 12.85
N GLU A 193 -9.14 -5.19 12.40
CA GLU A 193 -8.90 -4.43 11.15
C GLU A 193 -9.26 -5.23 9.88
N VAL A 194 -9.52 -6.53 9.98
CA VAL A 194 -10.16 -7.30 8.90
C VAL A 194 -11.51 -6.68 8.52
N ASN A 195 -12.27 -6.20 9.51
CA ASN A 195 -13.57 -5.54 9.29
C ASN A 195 -13.42 -4.26 8.47
N THR A 196 -12.33 -3.49 8.65
CA THR A 196 -12.07 -2.31 7.82
C THR A 196 -11.85 -2.69 6.36
N LEU A 197 -11.01 -3.70 6.08
CA LEU A 197 -10.74 -4.18 4.73
C LEU A 197 -12.01 -4.77 4.09
N GLN A 198 -12.80 -5.51 4.87
CA GLN A 198 -14.09 -6.05 4.42
C GLN A 198 -15.08 -4.94 4.04
N ALA A 199 -15.20 -3.89 4.85
CA ALA A 199 -16.08 -2.77 4.57
C ALA A 199 -15.65 -2.00 3.31
N ILE A 200 -14.34 -1.83 3.07
CA ILE A 200 -13.80 -1.25 1.84
C ILE A 200 -14.22 -2.09 0.64
N PHE A 201 -14.03 -3.41 0.70
CA PHE A 201 -14.43 -4.32 -0.37
C PHE A 201 -15.94 -4.25 -0.65
N ILE A 202 -16.80 -4.42 0.37
CA ILE A 202 -18.25 -4.41 0.20
C ILE A 202 -18.74 -3.08 -0.41
N LYS A 203 -18.18 -1.96 0.03
CA LYS A 203 -18.54 -0.64 -0.51
C LYS A 203 -18.26 -0.54 -2.01
N ILE A 204 -17.07 -0.96 -2.46
CA ILE A 204 -16.71 -0.89 -3.88
C ILE A 204 -17.47 -1.95 -4.70
N TRP A 205 -17.66 -3.15 -4.14
CA TRP A 205 -18.47 -4.20 -4.73
C TRP A 205 -19.88 -3.72 -5.07
N ASN A 206 -20.60 -3.17 -4.06
CA ASN A 206 -21.95 -2.67 -4.23
C ASN A 206 -22.02 -1.51 -5.23
N LYS A 207 -21.00 -0.64 -5.23
CA LYS A 207 -20.90 0.45 -6.21
C LYS A 207 -20.79 -0.06 -7.66
N VAL A 208 -19.97 -1.10 -7.88
CA VAL A 208 -19.70 -1.64 -9.22
C VAL A 208 -20.85 -2.51 -9.72
N THR A 209 -21.34 -3.42 -8.88
CA THR A 209 -22.30 -4.45 -9.28
C THR A 209 -23.75 -3.98 -9.19
N ARG A 210 -24.02 -2.88 -8.47
CA ARG A 210 -25.37 -2.42 -8.10
C ARG A 210 -26.13 -3.42 -7.21
N GLN A 211 -25.42 -4.39 -6.65
CA GLN A 211 -25.98 -5.26 -5.61
C GLN A 211 -26.04 -4.51 -4.28
N ASN A 212 -26.75 -5.09 -3.31
CA ASN A 212 -26.79 -4.61 -1.93
C ASN A 212 -26.29 -5.70 -1.00
N VAL A 213 -25.00 -6.04 -1.11
CA VAL A 213 -24.35 -7.01 -0.22
C VAL A 213 -24.16 -6.33 1.13
N HIS A 214 -24.74 -6.90 2.16
CA HIS A 214 -24.64 -6.48 3.56
C HIS A 214 -24.91 -7.65 4.47
N GLY A 215 -24.56 -7.54 5.74
CA GLY A 215 -24.85 -8.57 6.74
C GLY A 215 -23.67 -8.82 7.68
N ALA A 216 -24.01 -9.18 8.92
CA ALA A 216 -23.06 -9.46 9.98
C ALA A 216 -22.14 -10.66 9.68
N GLU A 217 -22.63 -11.60 8.86
CA GLU A 217 -21.93 -12.81 8.46
C GLU A 217 -20.63 -12.57 7.69
N TYR A 218 -20.46 -11.36 7.13
CA TYR A 218 -19.24 -10.97 6.40
C TYR A 218 -18.15 -10.37 7.30
N TYR A 219 -18.49 -10.10 8.58
CA TYR A 219 -17.61 -9.41 9.50
C TYR A 219 -17.22 -10.29 10.67
N ARG A 220 -16.03 -10.05 11.19
CA ARG A 220 -15.53 -10.70 12.38
C ARG A 220 -16.47 -10.40 13.56
N GLY A 221 -16.84 -11.45 14.30
CA GLY A 221 -17.70 -11.31 15.47
C GLY A 221 -19.18 -11.22 15.17
N ASN A 222 -19.61 -11.45 13.93
CA ASN A 222 -21.01 -11.28 13.50
C ASN A 222 -21.55 -9.88 13.85
N ASP A 223 -20.68 -8.88 13.87
CA ASP A 223 -21.09 -7.50 14.09
C ASP A 223 -21.71 -6.94 12.81
N SER A 224 -23.06 -6.87 12.79
CA SER A 224 -23.78 -6.11 11.78
C SER A 224 -23.39 -4.64 11.91
N LEU A 225 -22.82 -4.05 10.86
CA LEU A 225 -22.18 -2.77 11.04
C LEU A 225 -22.55 -1.78 9.98
N ASP A 226 -23.01 -0.67 10.49
CA ASP A 226 -22.55 0.63 10.05
C ASP A 226 -21.09 0.83 10.49
N TYR A 227 -20.17 0.11 9.84
CA TYR A 227 -18.76 0.10 10.19
C TYR A 227 -18.14 1.50 10.17
N PHE A 228 -18.64 2.39 9.32
CA PHE A 228 -18.14 3.75 9.23
C PHE A 228 -18.63 4.65 10.37
N ASP A 229 -19.77 4.34 11.00
CA ASP A 229 -20.40 5.23 12.00
C ASP A 229 -20.22 4.76 13.46
N ASN A 230 -20.20 3.45 13.76
CA ASN A 230 -20.12 2.97 15.14
C ASN A 230 -19.33 1.66 15.25
N LEU A 231 -18.03 1.74 15.54
CA LEU A 231 -17.25 0.58 15.96
C LEU A 231 -17.70 0.11 17.35
N LYS A 232 -18.39 -1.02 17.41
CA LYS A 232 -18.45 -1.77 18.66
C LYS A 232 -17.09 -2.41 18.94
N PRO A 233 -16.68 -2.54 20.20
CA PRO A 233 -15.50 -3.30 20.56
C PRO A 233 -15.61 -4.73 20.01
N ASP A 234 -14.50 -5.25 19.43
CA ASP A 234 -14.44 -6.65 19.02
C ASP A 234 -14.68 -7.56 20.22
N THR A 235 -15.79 -8.27 20.21
CA THR A 235 -16.14 -9.25 21.26
C THR A 235 -15.47 -10.60 21.03
N CYS A 236 -14.79 -10.78 19.87
CA CYS A 236 -14.04 -11.98 19.55
C CYS A 236 -12.75 -12.09 20.36
N LYS A 237 -12.26 -13.33 20.51
CA LYS A 237 -10.92 -13.56 21.06
C LYS A 237 -9.89 -12.77 20.27
N SER A 238 -8.97 -12.10 20.96
CA SER A 238 -7.86 -11.39 20.35
C SER A 238 -7.08 -12.30 19.40
N ALA A 239 -6.82 -11.86 18.19
CA ALA A 239 -5.97 -12.57 17.23
C ALA A 239 -4.48 -12.33 17.53
N GLY A 240 -4.16 -11.24 18.22
CA GLY A 240 -2.81 -10.82 18.58
C GLY A 240 -2.84 -9.55 19.45
N ASN A 241 -1.72 -8.88 19.53
CA ASN A 241 -1.53 -7.68 20.36
C ASN A 241 -1.02 -6.47 19.57
N LYS A 242 -1.00 -6.56 18.22
CA LYS A 242 -0.47 -5.48 17.39
C LYS A 242 -1.53 -4.40 17.17
N MET A 243 -1.10 -3.13 17.26
CA MET A 243 -1.95 -2.01 16.88
C MET A 243 -1.87 -1.81 15.37
N VAL A 244 -3.02 -1.84 14.72
CA VAL A 244 -3.15 -1.65 13.27
C VAL A 244 -4.22 -0.61 12.98
N GLY A 245 -4.02 0.18 11.94
CA GLY A 245 -5.04 1.06 11.36
C GLY A 245 -4.94 1.03 9.84
N ILE A 246 -6.08 1.04 9.15
CA ILE A 246 -6.13 1.03 7.70
C ILE A 246 -6.43 2.43 7.18
N ILE A 247 -5.54 2.96 6.34
CA ILE A 247 -5.83 4.17 5.57
C ILE A 247 -6.36 3.78 4.20
N ASN A 248 -7.54 4.29 3.88
CA ASN A 248 -8.21 4.06 2.61
C ASN A 248 -8.34 5.38 1.85
N ARG A 249 -7.69 5.47 0.71
CA ARG A 249 -7.81 6.62 -0.18
C ARG A 249 -8.88 6.37 -1.23
N GLU A 250 -9.85 7.26 -1.25
CA GLU A 250 -10.85 7.36 -2.31
C GLU A 250 -10.77 8.75 -2.97
N PRO A 251 -10.84 8.84 -4.31
CA PRO A 251 -10.61 10.11 -5.02
C PRO A 251 -11.47 11.28 -4.59
N ARG A 252 -12.71 11.01 -4.11
CA ARG A 252 -13.67 12.05 -3.75
C ARG A 252 -13.78 12.31 -2.25
N THR A 253 -13.69 11.27 -1.41
CA THR A 253 -14.02 11.35 0.03
C THR A 253 -12.79 11.46 0.93
N SER A 254 -11.69 10.77 0.60
CA SER A 254 -10.46 10.75 1.40
C SER A 254 -9.20 11.02 0.57
N ASN A 255 -9.30 11.93 -0.39
CA ASN A 255 -8.32 12.15 -1.45
C ASN A 255 -6.92 12.57 -0.99
N LYS A 256 -6.75 13.02 0.26
CA LYS A 256 -5.46 13.49 0.79
C LYS A 256 -4.85 12.55 1.82
N ILE A 257 -5.56 11.50 2.28
CA ILE A 257 -5.20 10.70 3.45
C ILE A 257 -3.81 10.08 3.36
N ILE A 258 -3.45 9.44 2.22
CA ILE A 258 -2.13 8.84 2.01
C ILE A 258 -1.02 9.90 2.07
N ARG A 259 -1.19 11.01 1.37
CA ARG A 259 -0.21 12.11 1.39
C ARG A 259 -0.08 12.73 2.78
N SER A 260 -1.19 12.89 3.49
CA SER A 260 -1.22 13.39 4.86
C SER A 260 -0.45 12.45 5.78
N PHE A 261 -0.74 11.16 5.73
CA PHE A 261 -0.04 10.14 6.50
C PHE A 261 1.48 10.22 6.29
N TYR A 262 1.96 10.11 5.05
CA TYR A 262 3.41 10.15 4.80
C TYR A 262 4.05 11.46 5.27
N THR A 263 3.36 12.60 5.08
CA THR A 263 3.86 13.90 5.56
C THR A 263 3.97 13.92 7.08
N LYS A 264 2.95 13.46 7.79
CA LYS A 264 2.91 13.41 9.27
C LYS A 264 3.93 12.40 9.80
N ALA A 265 4.02 11.20 9.22
CA ALA A 265 4.98 10.18 9.60
C ALA A 265 6.44 10.68 9.50
N ILE A 266 6.79 11.33 8.38
CA ILE A 266 8.10 11.93 8.18
C ILE A 266 8.35 13.08 9.17
N ASN A 267 7.35 13.91 9.45
CA ASN A 267 7.48 15.01 10.40
C ASN A 267 7.57 14.54 11.85
N ALA A 268 6.91 13.46 12.22
CA ALA A 268 6.93 12.84 13.54
C ALA A 268 8.25 12.12 13.86
N SER A 269 9.03 11.76 12.83
CA SER A 269 10.28 11.02 13.00
C SER A 269 11.32 11.80 13.84
N LYS A 270 12.02 11.07 14.72
CA LYS A 270 13.06 11.59 15.62
C LYS A 270 14.44 11.00 15.31
N ASP A 271 14.50 9.72 14.96
CA ASP A 271 15.75 8.97 14.84
C ASP A 271 16.04 8.53 13.41
N SER A 272 15.09 7.85 12.77
CA SER A 272 15.34 7.24 11.46
C SER A 272 14.09 7.07 10.60
N ILE A 273 14.29 7.14 9.29
CA ILE A 273 13.32 6.78 8.26
C ILE A 273 14.01 5.84 7.28
N LYS A 274 13.40 4.67 7.01
CA LYS A 274 13.72 3.80 5.88
C LYS A 274 12.51 3.71 4.97
N LEU A 275 12.70 3.96 3.68
CA LEU A 275 11.63 4.02 2.68
C LEU A 275 11.99 3.19 1.46
N ILE A 276 11.09 2.31 1.02
CA ILE A 276 11.18 1.63 -0.27
C ILE A 276 9.95 2.00 -1.09
N ASN A 277 10.14 2.44 -2.32
CA ASN A 277 9.04 2.70 -3.24
C ASN A 277 9.53 2.66 -4.69
N PRO A 278 8.87 1.88 -5.61
CA PRO A 278 9.34 1.71 -6.99
C PRO A 278 9.24 2.99 -7.82
N TYR A 279 8.16 3.75 -7.63
CA TYR A 279 7.82 4.93 -8.44
C TYR A 279 7.91 6.22 -7.62
N LEU A 280 9.11 6.48 -7.11
CA LEU A 280 9.39 7.60 -6.19
C LEU A 280 9.47 8.94 -6.94
N THR A 281 8.32 9.47 -7.33
CA THR A 281 8.22 10.79 -7.99
C THR A 281 7.55 11.82 -7.08
N LEU A 282 8.15 12.03 -5.91
CA LEU A 282 7.62 12.80 -4.79
C LEU A 282 7.13 14.20 -5.18
N ASN A 283 6.00 14.60 -4.61
CA ASN A 283 5.52 15.97 -4.68
C ASN A 283 6.35 16.94 -3.79
N ARG A 284 6.12 18.24 -3.93
CA ARG A 284 6.86 19.28 -3.19
C ARG A 284 6.74 19.12 -1.66
N THR A 285 5.57 18.72 -1.16
CA THR A 285 5.30 18.56 0.27
C THR A 285 6.16 17.46 0.88
N LEU A 286 6.19 16.28 0.27
CA LEU A 286 6.99 15.14 0.74
C LEU A 286 8.49 15.41 0.61
N LYS A 287 8.94 16.02 -0.50
CA LYS A 287 10.34 16.45 -0.65
C LYS A 287 10.76 17.42 0.46
N LYS A 288 9.90 18.39 0.80
CA LYS A 288 10.14 19.34 1.89
C LYS A 288 10.19 18.62 3.25
N ALA A 289 9.28 17.66 3.50
CA ALA A 289 9.24 16.89 4.73
C ALA A 289 10.53 16.08 4.94
N LEU A 290 10.99 15.34 3.93
CA LEU A 290 12.24 14.56 3.98
C LEU A 290 13.47 15.46 4.22
N ARG A 291 13.57 16.57 3.49
CA ARG A 291 14.64 17.55 3.71
C ARG A 291 14.63 18.11 5.13
N ASN A 292 13.47 18.41 5.68
CA ASN A 292 13.35 18.90 7.03
C ASN A 292 13.69 17.82 8.07
N ALA A 293 13.36 16.55 7.82
CA ALA A 293 13.78 15.44 8.66
C ALA A 293 15.31 15.32 8.72
N VAL A 294 16.00 15.38 7.57
CA VAL A 294 17.47 15.42 7.52
C VAL A 294 18.03 16.60 8.30
N LYS A 295 17.44 17.81 8.16
CA LYS A 295 17.87 19.00 8.92
C LYS A 295 17.68 18.86 10.44
N ARG A 296 16.71 18.05 10.90
CA ARG A 296 16.53 17.71 12.32
C ARG A 296 17.53 16.66 12.83
N GLY A 297 18.38 16.11 11.97
CA GLY A 297 19.33 15.07 12.32
C GLY A 297 18.78 13.65 12.14
N VAL A 298 17.56 13.48 11.60
CA VAL A 298 16.97 12.17 11.34
C VAL A 298 17.75 11.48 10.21
N LYS A 299 18.14 10.21 10.43
CA LYS A 299 18.76 9.38 9.40
C LYS A 299 17.72 8.94 8.39
N VAL A 300 17.75 9.50 7.19
CA VAL A 300 16.79 9.18 6.12
C VAL A 300 17.47 8.31 5.07
N GLU A 301 16.99 7.08 4.90
CA GLU A 301 17.44 6.11 3.90
C GLU A 301 16.30 5.78 2.95
N VAL A 302 16.57 5.82 1.65
CA VAL A 302 15.62 5.54 0.58
C VAL A 302 16.20 4.47 -0.33
N MET A 303 15.42 3.46 -0.70
CA MET A 303 15.80 2.43 -1.66
C MET A 303 14.88 2.47 -2.87
N VAL A 304 15.47 2.42 -4.07
CA VAL A 304 14.79 2.29 -5.36
C VAL A 304 15.52 1.27 -6.22
N SER A 305 14.80 0.64 -7.17
CA SER A 305 15.43 -0.28 -8.12
C SER A 305 16.16 0.43 -9.24
N THR A 306 17.23 -0.20 -9.76
CA THR A 306 17.86 0.19 -11.03
C THR A 306 17.05 -0.26 -12.26
N HIS A 307 16.14 -1.22 -12.09
CA HIS A 307 15.24 -1.76 -13.11
C HIS A 307 13.80 -1.27 -12.89
N SER A 308 13.00 -1.24 -13.93
CA SER A 308 11.57 -0.92 -13.87
C SER A 308 10.82 -1.59 -15.00
N ASP A 309 9.55 -1.84 -14.76
CA ASP A 309 8.58 -2.42 -15.68
C ASP A 309 7.91 -1.38 -16.60
N ILE A 310 8.10 -0.07 -16.32
CA ILE A 310 7.48 1.04 -17.06
C ILE A 310 8.57 1.92 -17.69
N PRO A 311 8.55 2.15 -19.03
CA PRO A 311 9.45 3.08 -19.68
C PRO A 311 9.34 4.52 -19.12
N LEU A 312 10.42 5.30 -19.19
CA LEU A 312 10.55 6.71 -18.73
C LEU A 312 10.40 6.92 -17.21
N THR A 313 9.62 6.11 -16.52
CA THR A 313 9.45 6.23 -15.07
C THR A 313 10.76 6.10 -14.29
N PRO A 314 11.67 5.16 -14.61
CA PRO A 314 12.98 5.07 -13.95
C PRO A 314 13.79 6.35 -14.06
N ASP A 315 13.80 6.98 -15.23
CA ASP A 315 14.56 8.22 -15.45
C ASP A 315 14.06 9.35 -14.56
N CYS A 316 12.74 9.46 -14.41
CA CYS A 316 12.12 10.41 -13.50
C CYS A 316 12.47 10.07 -12.03
N VAL A 317 12.40 8.80 -11.62
CA VAL A 317 12.77 8.34 -10.27
C VAL A 317 14.25 8.67 -10.00
N PHE A 318 15.16 8.32 -10.90
CA PHE A 318 16.60 8.56 -10.72
C PHE A 318 16.93 10.05 -10.61
N TYR A 319 16.27 10.91 -11.38
CA TYR A 319 16.41 12.35 -11.21
C TYR A 319 15.93 12.80 -9.82
N ASN A 320 14.80 12.31 -9.34
CA ASN A 320 14.26 12.65 -8.03
C ASN A 320 15.17 12.20 -6.89
N VAL A 321 15.65 10.95 -6.90
CA VAL A 321 16.54 10.44 -5.82
C VAL A 321 17.90 11.10 -5.85
N HIS A 322 18.43 11.50 -7.02
CA HIS A 322 19.62 12.32 -7.10
C HIS A 322 19.44 13.69 -6.43
N LYS A 323 18.27 14.33 -6.57
CA LYS A 323 17.95 15.58 -5.85
C LYS A 323 17.83 15.35 -4.34
N LEU A 324 17.26 14.21 -3.91
CA LEU A 324 17.18 13.84 -2.49
C LEU A 324 18.56 13.59 -1.90
N MET A 325 19.43 12.87 -2.61
CA MET A 325 20.82 12.65 -2.21
C MET A 325 21.56 13.98 -1.96
N LYS A 326 21.40 14.96 -2.84
CA LYS A 326 21.98 16.30 -2.65
C LYS A 326 21.43 17.06 -1.44
N GLN A 327 20.30 16.61 -0.89
CA GLN A 327 19.67 17.17 0.32
C GLN A 327 20.03 16.39 1.58
N GLY A 328 20.98 15.42 1.50
CA GLY A 328 21.46 14.63 2.62
C GLY A 328 20.70 13.32 2.87
N VAL A 329 19.76 12.95 2.00
CA VAL A 329 19.11 11.63 2.05
C VAL A 329 20.09 10.57 1.54
N ILE A 330 20.23 9.47 2.27
CA ILE A 330 21.02 8.30 1.84
C ILE A 330 20.19 7.49 0.87
N VAL A 331 20.67 7.32 -0.36
CA VAL A 331 19.95 6.59 -1.41
C VAL A 331 20.67 5.31 -1.76
N TRP A 332 19.92 4.20 -1.77
CA TRP A 332 20.34 2.87 -2.15
C TRP A 332 19.70 2.47 -3.48
N MET A 333 20.52 2.00 -4.40
CA MET A 333 20.12 1.58 -5.75
C MET A 333 20.16 0.07 -5.84
N TYR A 334 19.00 -0.58 -5.69
CA TYR A 334 18.87 -2.05 -5.70
C TYR A 334 19.09 -2.60 -7.11
N GLN A 335 19.93 -3.64 -7.25
CA GLN A 335 20.42 -4.13 -8.54
C GLN A 335 19.80 -5.45 -9.01
N PRO A 336 19.50 -6.46 -8.15
CA PRO A 336 19.17 -7.82 -8.62
C PRO A 336 17.91 -7.94 -9.46
N GLY A 337 17.04 -6.91 -9.43
CA GLY A 337 15.77 -6.95 -10.15
C GLY A 337 14.89 -5.77 -9.82
N PHE A 338 13.56 -5.94 -9.94
CA PHE A 338 12.61 -4.88 -9.66
C PHE A 338 12.09 -4.96 -8.22
N HIS A 339 12.43 -3.98 -7.41
CA HIS A 339 11.96 -3.87 -6.03
C HIS A 339 10.65 -3.06 -6.00
N HIS A 340 9.52 -3.75 -6.12
CA HIS A 340 8.20 -3.14 -6.23
C HIS A 340 7.53 -2.86 -4.87
N THR A 341 8.22 -3.03 -3.77
CA THR A 341 7.73 -2.83 -2.40
C THR A 341 7.38 -1.37 -2.11
N LYS A 342 6.31 -1.15 -1.34
CA LYS A 342 5.81 0.16 -0.92
C LYS A 342 5.69 0.18 0.60
N VAL A 343 6.78 0.53 1.28
CA VAL A 343 6.86 0.54 2.75
C VAL A 343 7.60 1.77 3.26
N ILE A 344 7.23 2.22 4.43
CA ILE A 344 8.01 3.16 5.23
C ILE A 344 8.16 2.59 6.64
N MET A 345 9.33 2.71 7.22
CA MET A 345 9.64 2.37 8.61
C MET A 345 10.15 3.63 9.31
N VAL A 346 9.60 3.94 10.46
CA VAL A 346 9.92 5.17 11.22
C VAL A 346 10.34 4.82 12.62
N ASP A 347 11.53 5.26 13.02
CA ASP A 347 12.12 5.17 14.36
C ASP A 347 12.16 3.75 14.95
N GLY A 348 12.03 2.70 14.12
CA GLY A 348 11.87 1.32 14.59
C GLY A 348 10.57 1.08 15.38
N LYS A 349 9.57 1.96 15.29
CA LYS A 349 8.35 1.95 16.11
C LYS A 349 7.10 1.61 15.34
N PHE A 350 6.98 2.09 14.11
CA PHE A 350 5.86 1.79 13.22
C PHE A 350 6.30 1.70 11.76
N CYS A 351 5.51 0.98 10.98
CA CYS A 351 5.74 0.82 9.55
C CYS A 351 4.41 0.80 8.79
N THR A 352 4.50 0.79 7.44
CA THR A 352 3.32 0.52 6.59
C THR A 352 3.62 -0.57 5.58
N VAL A 353 2.56 -1.32 5.24
CA VAL A 353 2.50 -2.20 4.07
C VAL A 353 1.21 -1.89 3.32
N GLY A 354 1.26 -1.70 2.00
CA GLY A 354 0.06 -1.40 1.22
C GLY A 354 0.31 -1.23 -0.27
N SER A 355 -0.69 -0.67 -0.94
CA SER A 355 -0.71 -0.54 -2.40
C SER A 355 -0.10 0.77 -2.91
N ALA A 356 -0.03 1.81 -2.05
CA ALA A 356 0.21 3.18 -2.48
C ALA A 356 1.65 3.48 -2.91
N ASN A 357 1.82 3.88 -4.16
CA ASN A 357 3.05 4.45 -4.65
C ASN A 357 3.20 5.92 -4.24
N LEU A 358 4.44 6.40 -4.14
CA LEU A 358 4.74 7.79 -3.85
C LEU A 358 4.91 8.62 -5.14
N ASN A 359 3.96 8.44 -6.05
CA ASN A 359 3.85 9.19 -7.30
C ASN A 359 2.57 10.05 -7.35
N ALA A 360 2.42 10.84 -8.39
CA ALA A 360 1.26 11.71 -8.54
C ALA A 360 -0.04 10.90 -8.70
N ARG A 361 0.02 9.76 -9.37
CA ARG A 361 -1.12 8.90 -9.65
C ARG A 361 -1.73 8.37 -8.36
N SER A 362 -0.97 7.66 -7.53
CA SER A 362 -1.44 7.12 -6.24
C SER A 362 -1.84 8.20 -5.24
N LEU A 363 -1.12 9.35 -5.23
CA LEU A 363 -1.38 10.41 -4.25
C LEU A 363 -2.55 11.34 -4.62
N ARG A 364 -3.07 11.30 -5.88
CA ARG A 364 -4.08 12.25 -6.37
C ARG A 364 -5.29 11.62 -7.03
N PHE A 365 -5.14 10.46 -7.66
CA PHE A 365 -6.16 9.93 -8.58
C PHE A 365 -6.70 8.57 -8.15
N ASP A 366 -5.86 7.58 -7.85
CA ASP A 366 -6.28 6.18 -7.70
C ASP A 366 -6.86 5.88 -6.32
N TYR A 367 -7.65 4.80 -6.23
CA TYR A 367 -8.02 4.18 -4.97
C TYR A 367 -6.81 3.40 -4.46
N GLU A 368 -6.46 3.62 -3.22
CA GLU A 368 -5.29 3.01 -2.57
C GLU A 368 -5.58 2.68 -1.11
N GLU A 369 -4.91 1.68 -0.56
CA GLU A 369 -4.93 1.42 0.87
C GLU A 369 -3.52 1.11 1.39
N ASN A 370 -3.30 1.44 2.66
CA ASN A 370 -2.11 1.00 3.40
C ASN A 370 -2.52 0.61 4.82
N ALA A 371 -1.98 -0.51 5.31
CA ALA A 371 -1.99 -0.84 6.72
C ALA A 371 -0.87 -0.06 7.43
N ILE A 372 -1.22 0.70 8.46
CA ILE A 372 -0.27 1.29 9.41
C ILE A 372 -0.14 0.30 10.55
N ILE A 373 1.05 -0.23 10.77
CA ILE A 373 1.36 -1.22 11.79
C ILE A 373 2.23 -0.56 12.85
N VAL A 374 1.65 -0.32 14.03
CA VAL A 374 2.34 0.28 15.17
C VAL A 374 2.82 -0.84 16.07
N ASP A 375 3.93 -1.43 15.69
CA ASP A 375 4.56 -2.57 16.35
C ASP A 375 6.06 -2.60 16.08
N LYS A 376 6.85 -2.64 17.15
CA LYS A 376 8.32 -2.60 17.05
C LYS A 376 8.89 -3.84 16.39
N GLU A 377 8.34 -5.01 16.70
CA GLU A 377 8.82 -6.29 16.15
C GLU A 377 8.64 -6.32 14.63
N THR A 378 7.43 -6.03 14.14
CA THR A 378 7.14 -5.98 12.70
C THR A 378 7.97 -4.91 11.99
N THR A 379 8.16 -3.75 12.63
CA THR A 379 8.99 -2.67 12.07
C THR A 379 10.45 -3.09 11.99
N LEU A 380 10.96 -3.81 12.99
CA LEU A 380 12.33 -4.33 13.00
C LEU A 380 12.51 -5.42 11.92
N GLN A 381 11.55 -6.31 11.74
CA GLN A 381 11.57 -7.31 10.66
C GLN A 381 11.72 -6.65 9.28
N LEU A 382 10.90 -5.63 8.98
CA LEU A 382 11.02 -4.85 7.73
C LEU A 382 12.36 -4.10 7.63
N SER A 383 12.84 -3.53 8.74
CA SER A 383 14.11 -2.84 8.80
C SER A 383 15.29 -3.76 8.50
N ASN A 384 15.26 -4.99 9.01
CA ASN A 384 16.28 -6.01 8.76
C ASN A 384 16.27 -6.45 7.28
N LEU A 385 15.08 -6.59 6.68
CA LEU A 385 14.96 -6.87 5.23
C LEU A 385 15.54 -5.73 4.40
N PHE A 386 15.26 -4.49 4.75
CA PHE A 386 15.88 -3.32 4.10
C PHE A 386 17.42 -3.36 4.21
N ASP A 387 17.94 -3.67 5.40
CA ASP A 387 19.39 -3.74 5.61
C ASP A 387 20.05 -4.92 4.85
N LYS A 388 19.34 -6.04 4.72
CA LYS A 388 19.76 -7.16 3.87
C LYS A 388 19.83 -6.75 2.39
N ASP A 389 18.81 -6.03 1.90
CA ASP A 389 18.75 -5.59 0.51
C ASP A 389 19.82 -4.53 0.17
N LYS A 390 20.41 -3.86 1.17
CA LYS A 390 21.58 -2.98 0.95
C LYS A 390 22.79 -3.74 0.45
N ALA A 391 22.97 -5.01 0.81
CA ALA A 391 24.09 -5.81 0.33
C ALA A 391 24.06 -5.98 -1.20
N ASP A 392 22.86 -5.99 -1.76
CA ASP A 392 22.59 -6.10 -3.19
C ASP A 392 22.37 -4.72 -3.86
N SER A 393 22.74 -3.64 -3.17
CA SER A 393 22.53 -2.26 -3.63
C SER A 393 23.84 -1.48 -3.62
N PHE A 394 23.99 -0.52 -4.53
CA PHE A 394 25.02 0.48 -4.37
C PHE A 394 24.49 1.77 -3.79
N ARG A 395 25.30 2.45 -2.99
CA ARG A 395 24.95 3.78 -2.47
C ARG A 395 25.12 4.83 -3.56
N LEU A 396 24.09 5.64 -3.76
CA LEU A 396 24.15 6.77 -4.68
C LEU A 396 24.97 7.91 -4.08
N THR A 397 26.04 8.28 -4.75
CA THR A 397 26.91 9.42 -4.45
C THR A 397 27.09 10.25 -5.72
N SER A 398 27.76 11.39 -5.65
CA SER A 398 28.06 12.18 -6.86
C SER A 398 28.93 11.38 -7.83
N GLU A 399 29.85 10.54 -7.33
CA GLU A 399 30.71 9.70 -8.15
C GLU A 399 29.90 8.57 -8.81
N THR A 400 29.17 7.77 -8.02
CA THR A 400 28.36 6.66 -8.56
C THR A 400 27.26 7.15 -9.50
N TRP A 401 26.67 8.34 -9.25
CA TRP A 401 25.73 8.99 -10.17
C TRP A 401 26.34 9.25 -11.54
N ASN A 402 27.57 9.78 -11.59
CA ASN A 402 28.24 10.09 -12.84
C ASN A 402 28.66 8.82 -13.62
N LYS A 403 28.92 7.71 -12.91
CA LYS A 403 29.15 6.39 -13.53
C LYS A 403 27.85 5.75 -14.01
N PHE A 404 26.78 5.89 -13.24
CA PHE A 404 25.48 5.26 -13.51
C PHE A 404 24.69 5.93 -14.63
N ARG A 405 24.84 7.27 -14.83
CA ARG A 405 24.03 8.03 -15.80
C ARG A 405 24.87 8.89 -16.74
N THR A 406 24.70 8.69 -18.03
CA THR A 406 25.28 9.54 -19.07
C THR A 406 24.64 10.94 -19.08
N PRO A 407 25.27 11.96 -19.68
CA PRO A 407 24.68 13.30 -19.82
C PRO A 407 23.30 13.29 -20.51
N CYS A 408 23.13 12.48 -21.56
CA CYS A 408 21.85 12.32 -22.26
C CYS A 408 20.77 11.75 -21.34
N GLN A 409 21.06 10.69 -20.59
CA GLN A 409 20.13 10.10 -19.62
C GLN A 409 19.78 11.06 -18.48
N LYS A 410 20.71 11.92 -18.05
CA LYS A 410 20.43 12.97 -17.07
C LYS A 410 19.45 14.00 -17.60
N PHE A 411 19.59 14.36 -18.88
CA PHE A 411 18.64 15.26 -19.57
C PHE A 411 17.26 14.61 -19.70
N VAL A 412 17.19 13.34 -20.14
CA VAL A 412 15.92 12.59 -20.21
C VAL A 412 15.24 12.55 -18.83
N GLY A 413 15.99 12.30 -17.76
CA GLY A 413 15.44 12.29 -16.39
C GLY A 413 14.92 13.66 -15.94
N TRP A 414 15.60 14.73 -16.30
CA TRP A 414 15.11 16.10 -16.07
C TRP A 414 13.81 16.36 -16.84
N PHE A 415 13.75 15.98 -18.11
CA PHE A 415 12.55 16.15 -18.93
C PHE A 415 11.39 15.30 -18.40
N ALA A 416 11.62 14.01 -18.11
CA ALA A 416 10.63 13.11 -17.50
C ALA A 416 10.10 13.66 -16.17
N HIS A 417 10.95 14.33 -15.39
CA HIS A 417 10.50 14.97 -14.15
C HIS A 417 9.47 16.09 -14.37
N LEU A 418 9.49 16.79 -15.50
CA LEU A 418 8.47 17.79 -15.82
C LEU A 418 7.09 17.13 -16.04
N LEU A 419 7.08 15.86 -16.47
CA LEU A 419 5.89 15.06 -16.68
C LEU A 419 5.44 14.32 -15.39
N ALA A 420 6.22 14.37 -14.31
CA ALA A 420 5.92 13.70 -13.03
C ALA A 420 4.51 13.97 -12.46
N PRO A 421 3.84 15.11 -12.67
CA PRO A 421 2.46 15.31 -12.25
C PRO A 421 1.43 14.42 -12.95
N TRP A 422 1.83 13.75 -14.03
CA TRP A 422 0.99 12.90 -14.88
C TRP A 422 1.40 11.40 -14.86
N LEU A 423 2.60 11.11 -14.30
CA LEU A 423 3.18 9.77 -14.16
C LEU A 423 2.80 9.08 -12.85
#